data_c381c239b08f2aaa9992a29505464162
#
_entry.id   c381c239b08f2aaa9992a29505464162
#
_cell.length_a   1.000
_cell.length_b   1.000
_cell.length_c   1.000
_cell.angle_alpha   90.00
_cell.angle_beta   90.00
_cell.angle_gamma   90.00
#
_symmetry.space_group_name_H-M   'P 1'
#
loop_
_entity.id
_entity.type
_entity.pdbx_description
1 polymer ?
#
loop_
_entity_poly.entity_id
_entity_poly.type
_entity_poly.pdbx_seq_one_letter_code
_entity_poly.pdbx_strand_id
1 'polypeptide(L)'
;MSDFDVKEKRFEEDIEDYLTHHGGYTKGDPKKFNRESGLEEDTFVEFIKTSQPKKWERYVKIYAENSEKQIIERFKREVKTTNLLNVMRHGFMDRGIKFYPIFWKPETSLNETTQMQYDANILHCTRQLHYSVHNENSIDIVLFANGIPVVSMELKCQFTGQDTTNAINQYKFDRAGKDAIFAFKERVLVHFAVDLTNVYMTTRLEGAHTYFLPFNQGSNGAGKVGGKGNPVNPNGYDTAYLWERVLCKDSLMEILQKYMHLQQEYDKNGNLVKETMIFPRYHQLDVVTKLLEDVKKNGSGKSYLIQHSAGSGKSNSIAWLAHRLTG
;
A
#
# COMPACT_ATOMS: atom_id res chain seq x y z
N MET A 1 6.26 27.14 -17.32
CA MET A 1 5.99 26.54 -16.01
C MET A 1 5.67 27.68 -15.06
N SER A 2 4.53 27.68 -14.45
CA SER A 2 4.22 28.68 -13.43
C SER A 2 5.02 28.38 -12.16
N ASP A 3 5.22 29.39 -11.31
CA ASP A 3 5.90 29.23 -10.01
C ASP A 3 5.20 28.19 -9.12
N PHE A 4 3.94 27.88 -9.44
CA PHE A 4 3.07 26.91 -8.81
C PHE A 4 3.43 25.47 -9.18
N ASP A 5 3.64 25.19 -10.46
CA ASP A 5 4.03 23.86 -10.95
C ASP A 5 5.38 23.42 -10.38
N VAL A 6 6.27 24.38 -10.11
CA VAL A 6 7.61 24.12 -9.55
C VAL A 6 7.52 23.61 -8.11
N LYS A 7 6.60 24.14 -7.28
CA LYS A 7 6.49 23.76 -5.86
C LYS A 7 5.81 22.40 -5.64
N GLU A 8 4.77 22.09 -6.41
CA GLU A 8 4.12 20.77 -6.37
C GLU A 8 5.08 19.69 -6.88
N LYS A 9 5.75 19.95 -7.98
CA LYS A 9 6.79 19.08 -8.54
C LYS A 9 7.91 18.82 -7.54
N ARG A 10 8.34 19.82 -6.77
CA ARG A 10 9.36 19.67 -5.75
C ARG A 10 8.87 18.77 -4.61
N PHE A 11 7.61 18.90 -4.20
CA PHE A 11 7.03 18.05 -3.17
C PHE A 11 7.02 16.56 -3.60
N GLU A 12 6.66 16.28 -4.85
CA GLU A 12 6.77 14.93 -5.42
C GLU A 12 8.22 14.43 -5.45
N GLU A 13 9.16 15.28 -5.85
CA GLU A 13 10.59 14.96 -5.91
C GLU A 13 11.15 14.63 -4.55
N ASP A 14 10.84 15.41 -3.52
CA ASP A 14 11.30 15.18 -2.16
C ASP A 14 10.78 13.83 -1.60
N ILE A 15 9.54 13.44 -1.93
CA ILE A 15 8.99 12.13 -1.55
C ILE A 15 9.69 11.00 -2.30
N GLU A 16 9.83 11.10 -3.62
CA GLU A 16 10.56 10.12 -4.43
C GLU A 16 11.99 9.94 -3.95
N ASP A 17 12.70 11.05 -3.72
CA ASP A 17 14.08 11.04 -3.27
C ASP A 17 14.22 10.34 -1.91
N TYR A 18 13.34 10.64 -0.96
CA TYR A 18 13.38 9.96 0.32
C TYR A 18 13.13 8.46 0.18
N LEU A 19 12.08 8.06 -0.53
CA LEU A 19 11.72 6.66 -0.70
C LEU A 19 12.81 5.87 -1.44
N THR A 20 13.46 6.47 -2.42
CA THR A 20 14.51 5.79 -3.19
C THR A 20 15.85 5.73 -2.47
N HIS A 21 16.19 6.70 -1.63
CA HIS A 21 17.46 6.69 -0.90
C HIS A 21 17.37 6.06 0.49
N HIS A 22 16.19 6.12 1.13
CA HIS A 22 15.99 5.69 2.53
C HIS A 22 14.83 4.72 2.71
N GLY A 23 13.84 4.74 1.82
CA GLY A 23 12.60 3.97 1.95
C GLY A 23 12.69 2.53 1.42
N GLY A 24 13.76 2.15 0.74
CA GLY A 24 13.96 0.81 0.17
C GLY A 24 13.29 0.61 -1.20
N TYR A 25 13.02 1.68 -1.91
CA TYR A 25 12.51 1.68 -3.29
C TYR A 25 13.61 2.00 -4.29
N THR A 26 13.34 1.66 -5.54
CA THR A 26 14.05 2.21 -6.70
C THR A 26 13.11 3.11 -7.49
N LYS A 27 13.70 4.02 -8.27
CA LYS A 27 12.92 4.88 -9.17
C LYS A 27 12.26 4.07 -10.24
N GLY A 28 10.91 4.17 -10.35
CA GLY A 28 10.13 3.50 -11.37
C GLY A 28 10.13 4.24 -12.70
N ASP A 29 9.88 3.50 -13.76
CA ASP A 29 9.66 4.06 -15.10
C ASP A 29 8.17 3.96 -15.46
N PRO A 30 7.43 5.09 -15.59
CA PRO A 30 6.00 5.06 -15.89
C PRO A 30 5.68 4.38 -17.24
N LYS A 31 6.66 4.24 -18.13
CA LYS A 31 6.49 3.55 -19.43
C LYS A 31 6.38 2.04 -19.30
N LYS A 32 6.84 1.45 -18.20
CA LYS A 32 6.70 0.00 -17.92
C LYS A 32 5.29 -0.41 -17.55
N PHE A 33 4.44 0.54 -17.21
CA PHE A 33 3.08 0.26 -16.77
C PHE A 33 2.16 -0.07 -17.94
N ASN A 34 1.53 -1.22 -17.90
CA ASN A 34 0.48 -1.62 -18.83
C ASN A 34 -0.88 -1.14 -18.31
N ARG A 35 -1.49 -0.16 -18.99
CA ARG A 35 -2.75 0.47 -18.60
C ARG A 35 -3.94 -0.51 -18.62
N GLU A 36 -3.92 -1.53 -19.49
CA GLU A 36 -5.00 -2.52 -19.62
C GLU A 36 -4.98 -3.53 -18.46
N SER A 37 -3.80 -4.03 -18.10
CA SER A 37 -3.67 -5.00 -17.01
C SER A 37 -3.56 -4.34 -15.63
N GLY A 38 -3.14 -3.08 -15.58
CA GLY A 38 -2.87 -2.36 -14.34
C GLY A 38 -1.62 -2.88 -13.62
N LEU A 39 -0.59 -3.35 -14.36
CA LEU A 39 0.63 -3.94 -13.84
C LEU A 39 1.86 -3.40 -14.59
N GLU A 40 3.03 -3.45 -13.95
CA GLU A 40 4.31 -3.48 -14.66
C GLU A 40 4.62 -4.95 -14.99
N GLU A 41 4.11 -5.45 -16.11
CA GLU A 41 4.12 -6.88 -16.46
C GLU A 41 5.55 -7.44 -16.54
N ASP A 42 6.48 -6.70 -17.15
CA ASP A 42 7.87 -7.11 -17.27
C ASP A 42 8.53 -7.26 -15.89
N THR A 43 8.29 -6.30 -14.98
CA THR A 43 8.81 -6.36 -13.61
C THR A 43 8.23 -7.54 -12.83
N PHE A 44 6.94 -7.82 -13.01
CA PHE A 44 6.29 -8.97 -12.38
C PHE A 44 6.89 -10.30 -12.86
N VAL A 45 7.06 -10.46 -14.16
CA VAL A 45 7.64 -11.66 -14.76
C VAL A 45 9.11 -11.82 -14.35
N GLU A 46 9.89 -10.73 -14.38
CA GLU A 46 11.28 -10.73 -13.94
C GLU A 46 11.42 -11.20 -12.49
N PHE A 47 10.59 -10.67 -11.59
CA PHE A 47 10.56 -11.11 -10.20
C PHE A 47 10.28 -12.61 -10.08
N ILE A 48 9.25 -13.13 -10.78
CA ILE A 48 8.92 -14.56 -10.73
C ILE A 48 10.09 -15.43 -11.23
N LYS A 49 10.72 -15.02 -12.34
CA LYS A 49 11.87 -15.75 -12.93
C LYS A 49 13.08 -15.80 -12.00
N THR A 50 13.44 -14.65 -11.46
CA THR A 50 14.67 -14.48 -10.67
C THR A 50 14.55 -15.05 -9.27
N SER A 51 13.39 -14.87 -8.63
CA SER A 51 13.18 -15.33 -7.25
C SER A 51 12.71 -16.78 -7.13
N GLN A 52 12.19 -17.39 -8.22
CA GLN A 52 11.65 -18.76 -8.23
C GLN A 52 12.11 -19.56 -9.46
N PRO A 53 13.44 -19.61 -9.78
CA PRO A 53 13.94 -20.12 -11.05
C PRO A 53 13.57 -21.58 -11.31
N LYS A 54 13.65 -22.47 -10.31
CA LYS A 54 13.29 -23.89 -10.47
C LYS A 54 11.82 -24.11 -10.83
N LYS A 55 10.93 -23.25 -10.30
CA LYS A 55 9.50 -23.30 -10.63
C LYS A 55 9.27 -22.75 -12.02
N TRP A 56 9.96 -21.66 -12.37
CA TRP A 56 9.89 -21.06 -13.68
C TRP A 56 10.37 -22.01 -14.79
N GLU A 57 11.48 -22.70 -14.60
CA GLU A 57 11.97 -23.73 -15.55
C GLU A 57 10.94 -24.83 -15.81
N ARG A 58 10.26 -25.31 -14.75
CA ARG A 58 9.16 -26.28 -14.91
C ARG A 58 7.97 -25.70 -15.65
N TYR A 59 7.67 -24.43 -15.41
CA TYR A 59 6.54 -23.72 -16.05
C TYR A 59 6.79 -23.51 -17.54
N VAL A 60 8.01 -23.13 -17.91
CA VAL A 60 8.42 -22.99 -19.32
C VAL A 60 8.31 -24.32 -20.09
N LYS A 61 8.58 -25.45 -19.46
CA LYS A 61 8.36 -26.76 -20.10
C LYS A 61 6.91 -27.05 -20.46
N ILE A 62 5.96 -26.38 -19.80
CA ILE A 62 4.50 -26.54 -20.05
C ILE A 62 4.01 -25.57 -21.13
N TYR A 63 4.43 -24.32 -21.06
CA TYR A 63 3.87 -23.23 -21.87
C TYR A 63 4.80 -22.67 -22.93
N ALA A 64 6.06 -23.09 -22.93
CA ALA A 64 7.11 -22.65 -23.86
C ALA A 64 7.17 -21.10 -23.98
N GLU A 65 7.09 -20.56 -25.18
CA GLU A 65 7.12 -19.13 -25.47
C GLU A 65 5.94 -18.34 -24.88
N ASN A 66 4.84 -18.99 -24.56
CA ASN A 66 3.65 -18.35 -23.96
C ASN A 66 3.73 -18.21 -22.43
N SER A 67 4.80 -18.64 -21.78
CA SER A 67 4.90 -18.72 -20.32
C SER A 67 4.70 -17.37 -19.63
N GLU A 68 5.27 -16.29 -20.16
CA GLU A 68 5.14 -14.95 -19.58
C GLU A 68 3.68 -14.45 -19.62
N LYS A 69 3.04 -14.61 -20.74
CA LYS A 69 1.63 -14.26 -20.91
C LYS A 69 0.74 -15.09 -19.99
N GLN A 70 0.98 -16.39 -19.91
CA GLN A 70 0.16 -17.31 -19.11
C GLN A 70 0.28 -17.04 -17.61
N ILE A 71 1.48 -16.73 -17.09
CA ILE A 71 1.65 -16.44 -15.66
C ILE A 71 0.91 -15.14 -15.26
N ILE A 72 0.93 -14.10 -16.12
CA ILE A 72 0.21 -12.86 -15.92
C ILE A 72 -1.31 -13.11 -15.91
N GLU A 73 -1.82 -13.80 -16.93
CA GLU A 73 -3.26 -14.10 -17.03
C GLU A 73 -3.74 -14.98 -15.86
N ARG A 74 -2.92 -15.95 -15.42
CA ARG A 74 -3.25 -16.78 -14.26
C ARG A 74 -3.27 -15.97 -12.98
N PHE A 75 -2.29 -15.09 -12.75
CA PHE A 75 -2.26 -14.17 -11.63
C PHE A 75 -3.52 -13.28 -11.61
N LYS A 76 -3.83 -12.60 -12.72
CA LYS A 76 -5.01 -11.76 -12.85
C LYS A 76 -6.30 -12.49 -12.52
N ARG A 77 -6.45 -13.72 -13.01
CA ARG A 77 -7.62 -14.57 -12.74
C ARG A 77 -7.74 -14.92 -11.27
N GLU A 78 -6.64 -15.30 -10.63
CA GLU A 78 -6.66 -15.63 -9.20
C GLU A 78 -7.01 -14.41 -8.33
N VAL A 79 -6.42 -13.25 -8.64
CA VAL A 79 -6.72 -11.98 -7.96
C VAL A 79 -8.21 -11.63 -8.09
N LYS A 80 -8.78 -11.77 -9.28
CA LYS A 80 -10.21 -11.51 -9.52
C LYS A 80 -11.12 -12.47 -8.77
N THR A 81 -10.72 -13.73 -8.64
CA THR A 81 -11.51 -14.78 -7.96
C THR A 81 -11.50 -14.63 -6.44
N THR A 82 -10.35 -14.23 -5.89
CA THR A 82 -10.17 -14.07 -4.43
C THR A 82 -10.05 -12.61 -4.03
N ASN A 83 -8.90 -12.06 -4.03
CA ASN A 83 -8.48 -10.65 -3.98
C ASN A 83 -6.94 -10.57 -3.99
N LEU A 84 -6.40 -9.39 -4.30
CA LEU A 84 -4.96 -9.19 -4.37
C LEU A 84 -4.24 -9.53 -3.05
N LEU A 85 -4.78 -9.08 -1.91
CA LEU A 85 -4.16 -9.30 -0.60
C LEU A 85 -4.01 -10.78 -0.27
N ASN A 86 -5.04 -11.59 -0.62
CA ASN A 86 -5.00 -13.04 -0.46
C ASN A 86 -3.91 -13.67 -1.34
N VAL A 87 -3.88 -13.29 -2.62
CA VAL A 87 -2.89 -13.82 -3.57
C VAL A 87 -1.46 -13.42 -3.16
N MET A 88 -1.25 -12.20 -2.67
CA MET A 88 0.05 -11.77 -2.14
C MET A 88 0.51 -12.63 -0.95
N ARG A 89 -0.40 -13.00 -0.05
CA ARG A 89 -0.09 -13.77 1.17
C ARG A 89 0.07 -15.26 0.93
N HIS A 90 -0.74 -15.82 0.06
CA HIS A 90 -0.83 -17.26 -0.10
C HIS A 90 -0.28 -17.78 -1.44
N GLY A 91 0.05 -16.87 -2.37
CA GLY A 91 0.45 -17.22 -3.71
C GLY A 91 -0.73 -17.68 -4.58
N PHE A 92 -0.40 -18.13 -5.76
CA PHE A 92 -1.34 -18.70 -6.72
C PHE A 92 -0.78 -19.96 -7.38
N MET A 93 -1.65 -20.80 -7.92
CA MET A 93 -1.26 -22.08 -8.50
C MET A 93 -1.67 -22.16 -9.96
N ASP A 94 -0.76 -22.67 -10.80
CA ASP A 94 -1.06 -23.08 -12.16
C ASP A 94 -0.40 -24.42 -12.48
N ARG A 95 -1.16 -25.35 -13.08
CA ARG A 95 -0.68 -26.68 -13.47
C ARG A 95 0.15 -27.42 -12.41
N GLY A 96 -0.25 -27.28 -11.14
CA GLY A 96 0.44 -27.91 -9.99
C GLY A 96 1.74 -27.18 -9.56
N ILE A 97 2.01 -26.00 -10.11
CA ILE A 97 3.16 -25.18 -9.72
C ILE A 97 2.63 -23.97 -8.94
N LYS A 98 3.09 -23.82 -7.69
CA LYS A 98 2.71 -22.69 -6.82
C LYS A 98 3.73 -21.57 -6.92
N PHE A 99 3.27 -20.38 -7.30
CA PHE A 99 4.06 -19.15 -7.35
C PHE A 99 3.68 -18.19 -6.23
N TYR A 100 4.65 -17.39 -5.80
CA TYR A 100 4.45 -16.33 -4.81
C TYR A 100 4.77 -14.99 -5.47
N PRO A 101 3.80 -14.05 -5.55
CA PRO A 101 4.02 -12.73 -6.14
C PRO A 101 4.82 -11.82 -5.21
N ILE A 102 4.93 -12.16 -3.93
CA ILE A 102 5.67 -11.42 -2.88
C ILE A 102 6.32 -12.40 -1.92
N PHE A 103 7.49 -12.05 -1.42
CA PHE A 103 8.10 -12.68 -0.25
C PHE A 103 8.07 -11.72 0.94
N TRP A 104 7.71 -12.26 2.10
CA TRP A 104 7.55 -11.50 3.33
C TRP A 104 8.81 -11.51 4.18
N LYS A 105 8.98 -10.45 4.98
CA LYS A 105 10.11 -10.35 5.91
C LYS A 105 10.01 -11.47 6.96
N PRO A 106 11.10 -12.26 7.17
CA PRO A 106 11.11 -13.29 8.19
C PRO A 106 11.06 -12.67 9.60
N GLU A 107 10.43 -13.37 10.55
CA GLU A 107 10.38 -12.95 11.96
C GLU A 107 11.76 -12.98 12.64
N THR A 108 12.62 -13.88 12.18
CA THR A 108 13.97 -14.03 12.70
C THR A 108 14.98 -14.02 11.58
N SER A 109 16.15 -13.44 11.84
CA SER A 109 17.29 -13.43 10.88
C SER A 109 18.03 -14.77 10.76
N LEU A 110 17.55 -15.82 11.45
CA LEU A 110 18.21 -17.13 11.47
C LEU A 110 18.10 -17.92 10.16
N ASN A 111 17.16 -17.55 9.29
CA ASN A 111 16.97 -18.21 8.00
C ASN A 111 17.43 -17.29 6.85
N GLU A 112 18.67 -17.43 6.46
CA GLU A 112 19.27 -16.64 5.37
C GLU A 112 18.50 -16.77 4.05
N THR A 113 18.00 -17.96 3.72
CA THR A 113 17.21 -18.19 2.49
C THR A 113 15.96 -17.33 2.46
N THR A 114 15.24 -17.23 3.58
CA THR A 114 14.01 -16.43 3.67
C THR A 114 14.34 -14.93 3.60
N GLN A 115 15.46 -14.51 4.20
CA GLN A 115 15.92 -13.13 4.10
C GLN A 115 16.31 -12.80 2.64
N MET A 116 17.05 -13.64 1.96
CA MET A 116 17.37 -13.46 0.54
C MET A 116 16.13 -13.38 -0.35
N GLN A 117 15.11 -14.18 -0.06
CA GLN A 117 13.83 -14.11 -0.76
C GLN A 117 13.12 -12.76 -0.53
N TYR A 118 13.11 -12.27 0.72
CA TYR A 118 12.56 -10.96 1.03
C TYR A 118 13.30 -9.82 0.32
N ASP A 119 14.63 -9.90 0.30
CA ASP A 119 15.48 -8.89 -0.33
C ASP A 119 15.34 -8.86 -1.86
N ALA A 120 14.94 -9.99 -2.46
CA ALA A 120 14.65 -10.10 -3.89
C ALA A 120 13.39 -9.35 -4.33
N ASN A 121 12.54 -8.86 -3.41
CA ASN A 121 11.39 -8.03 -3.80
C ASN A 121 11.85 -6.72 -4.45
N ILE A 122 11.24 -6.40 -5.58
CA ILE A 122 11.47 -5.19 -6.37
C ILE A 122 10.40 -4.17 -6.01
N LEU A 123 10.77 -3.08 -5.35
CA LEU A 123 9.85 -2.00 -5.02
C LEU A 123 10.17 -0.77 -5.87
N HIS A 124 9.15 -0.24 -6.56
CA HIS A 124 9.28 0.99 -7.36
C HIS A 124 8.46 2.12 -6.76
N CYS A 125 9.03 3.34 -6.78
CA CYS A 125 8.32 4.59 -6.61
C CYS A 125 8.24 5.27 -7.97
N THR A 126 7.04 5.36 -8.55
CA THR A 126 6.82 5.90 -9.90
C THR A 126 6.01 7.18 -9.81
N ARG A 127 6.55 8.27 -10.37
CA ARG A 127 5.88 9.58 -10.46
C ARG A 127 5.13 9.73 -11.76
N GLN A 128 4.07 10.54 -11.73
CA GLN A 128 3.29 10.95 -12.91
C GLN A 128 2.89 9.76 -13.78
N LEU A 129 2.29 8.75 -13.13
CA LEU A 129 1.87 7.53 -13.81
C LEU A 129 0.61 7.75 -14.64
N HIS A 130 0.73 7.73 -15.95
CA HIS A 130 -0.41 7.70 -16.88
C HIS A 130 -1.07 6.33 -16.85
N TYR A 131 -2.24 6.23 -16.23
CA TYR A 131 -2.86 4.96 -15.85
C TYR A 131 -4.04 4.54 -16.73
N SER A 132 -4.69 5.50 -17.40
CA SER A 132 -5.93 5.25 -18.11
C SER A 132 -5.71 4.89 -19.58
N VAL A 133 -6.53 3.96 -20.07
CA VAL A 133 -6.65 3.70 -21.53
C VAL A 133 -7.57 4.71 -22.22
N HIS A 134 -8.29 5.55 -21.45
CA HIS A 134 -9.31 6.45 -21.95
C HIS A 134 -8.86 7.91 -22.03
N ASN A 135 -7.83 8.29 -21.27
CA ASN A 135 -7.32 9.66 -21.18
C ASN A 135 -5.84 9.66 -20.76
N GLU A 136 -5.24 10.85 -20.74
CA GLU A 136 -3.84 11.06 -20.35
C GLU A 136 -3.69 11.57 -18.91
N ASN A 137 -4.68 11.36 -18.06
CA ASN A 137 -4.56 11.67 -16.64
C ASN A 137 -3.45 10.86 -15.99
N SER A 138 -2.72 11.48 -15.07
CA SER A 138 -1.66 10.84 -14.29
C SER A 138 -1.98 10.83 -12.80
N ILE A 139 -1.42 9.88 -12.09
CA ILE A 139 -1.35 9.84 -10.62
C ILE A 139 0.02 10.36 -10.21
N ASP A 140 0.08 11.24 -9.22
CA ASP A 140 1.32 11.91 -8.83
C ASP A 140 2.40 10.92 -8.38
N ILE A 141 2.06 9.97 -7.48
CA ILE A 141 2.96 8.88 -7.07
C ILE A 141 2.20 7.56 -6.97
N VAL A 142 2.79 6.50 -7.51
CA VAL A 142 2.34 5.11 -7.31
C VAL A 142 3.50 4.27 -6.79
N LEU A 143 3.25 3.49 -5.74
CA LEU A 143 4.21 2.53 -5.19
C LEU A 143 3.85 1.12 -5.67
N PHE A 144 4.85 0.45 -6.21
CA PHE A 144 4.76 -0.91 -6.74
C PHE A 144 5.56 -1.89 -5.89
N ALA A 145 5.06 -3.10 -5.78
CA ALA A 145 5.79 -4.25 -5.26
C ALA A 145 5.79 -5.36 -6.33
N ASN A 146 6.96 -5.69 -6.87
CA ASN A 146 7.14 -6.71 -7.91
C ASN A 146 6.22 -6.48 -9.14
N GLY A 147 6.09 -5.23 -9.58
CA GLY A 147 5.24 -4.83 -10.69
C GLY A 147 3.75 -4.70 -10.38
N ILE A 148 3.33 -4.93 -9.13
CA ILE A 148 1.95 -4.81 -8.66
C ILE A 148 1.78 -3.46 -7.98
N PRO A 149 0.87 -2.57 -8.44
CA PRO A 149 0.61 -1.30 -7.76
C PRO A 149 -0.14 -1.56 -6.45
N VAL A 150 0.37 -1.00 -5.34
CA VAL A 150 -0.19 -1.23 -4.00
C VAL A 150 -0.67 0.05 -3.31
N VAL A 151 -0.03 1.19 -3.60
CA VAL A 151 -0.37 2.51 -3.04
C VAL A 151 -0.43 3.54 -4.14
N SER A 152 -1.41 4.44 -4.10
CA SER A 152 -1.43 5.66 -4.92
C SER A 152 -1.50 6.89 -4.03
N MET A 153 -0.89 7.99 -4.46
CA MET A 153 -0.93 9.28 -3.78
C MET A 153 -1.23 10.39 -4.78
N GLU A 154 -2.21 11.25 -4.44
CA GLU A 154 -2.46 12.55 -5.05
C GLU A 154 -1.95 13.62 -4.10
N LEU A 155 -1.08 14.48 -4.60
CA LEU A 155 -0.35 15.47 -3.83
C LEU A 155 -0.86 16.87 -4.15
N LYS A 156 -0.99 17.71 -3.13
CA LYS A 156 -1.34 19.12 -3.30
C LYS A 156 -0.41 19.99 -2.47
N CYS A 157 -0.11 21.16 -3.03
CA CYS A 157 0.75 22.12 -2.36
C CYS A 157 -0.06 23.37 -1.99
N GLN A 158 -0.17 23.68 -0.70
CA GLN A 158 -0.92 24.81 -0.20
C GLN A 158 -0.40 26.16 -0.71
N PHE A 159 0.86 26.25 -1.11
CA PHE A 159 1.40 27.45 -1.75
C PHE A 159 0.78 27.74 -3.11
N THR A 160 0.04 26.78 -3.68
CA THR A 160 -0.73 26.92 -4.92
C THR A 160 -2.20 27.22 -4.68
N GLY A 161 -2.63 27.37 -3.39
CA GLY A 161 -4.02 27.51 -3.00
C GLY A 161 -4.83 26.21 -3.06
N GLN A 162 -4.15 25.04 -3.19
CA GLN A 162 -4.75 23.73 -3.21
C GLN A 162 -4.38 22.94 -1.95
N ASP A 163 -5.32 22.13 -1.48
CA ASP A 163 -5.19 21.32 -0.29
C ASP A 163 -5.66 19.87 -0.51
N THR A 164 -5.73 19.08 0.55
CA THR A 164 -6.25 17.71 0.50
C THR A 164 -7.66 17.61 -0.06
N THR A 165 -8.50 18.67 0.05
CA THR A 165 -9.84 18.65 -0.55
C THR A 165 -9.78 18.55 -2.06
N ASN A 166 -8.82 19.23 -2.68
CA ASN A 166 -8.58 19.15 -4.12
C ASN A 166 -8.11 17.74 -4.52
N ALA A 167 -7.18 17.13 -3.78
CA ALA A 167 -6.74 15.76 -4.02
C ALA A 167 -7.88 14.73 -3.85
N ILE A 168 -8.73 14.90 -2.83
CA ILE A 168 -9.93 14.08 -2.61
C ILE A 168 -10.91 14.21 -3.77
N ASN A 169 -11.15 15.44 -4.24
CA ASN A 169 -12.03 15.70 -5.38
C ASN A 169 -11.48 15.08 -6.66
N GLN A 170 -10.18 15.13 -6.86
CA GLN A 170 -9.50 14.47 -7.98
C GLN A 170 -9.78 12.96 -7.99
N TYR A 171 -9.65 12.28 -6.84
CA TYR A 171 -10.04 10.87 -6.71
C TYR A 171 -11.53 10.62 -6.95
N LYS A 172 -12.39 11.52 -6.51
CA LYS A 172 -13.85 11.36 -6.64
C LYS A 172 -14.37 11.56 -8.06
N PHE A 173 -13.81 12.52 -8.78
CA PHE A 173 -14.41 13.01 -10.02
C PHE A 173 -13.55 12.75 -11.25
N ASP A 174 -12.23 12.68 -11.10
CA ASP A 174 -11.31 12.55 -12.22
C ASP A 174 -10.71 11.14 -12.34
N ARG A 175 -10.85 10.28 -11.29
CA ARG A 175 -10.37 8.89 -11.28
C ARG A 175 -11.54 7.95 -11.48
N ALA A 176 -11.76 7.52 -12.71
CA ALA A 176 -12.83 6.58 -13.01
C ALA A 176 -12.50 5.19 -12.46
N GLY A 177 -13.39 4.61 -11.67
CA GLY A 177 -13.26 3.24 -11.15
C GLY A 177 -13.28 2.14 -12.22
N LYS A 178 -13.31 2.52 -13.51
CA LYS A 178 -13.23 1.60 -14.65
C LYS A 178 -11.80 1.29 -15.07
N ASP A 179 -10.82 2.12 -14.71
CA ASP A 179 -9.42 1.87 -15.02
C ASP A 179 -8.88 0.73 -14.15
N ALA A 180 -8.08 -0.15 -14.74
CA ALA A 180 -7.60 -1.37 -14.09
C ALA A 180 -6.89 -1.10 -12.77
N ILE A 181 -6.11 -0.03 -12.67
CA ILE A 181 -5.35 0.33 -11.46
C ILE A 181 -6.25 0.62 -10.23
N PHE A 182 -7.50 1.05 -10.46
CA PHE A 182 -8.47 1.39 -9.40
C PHE A 182 -9.47 0.27 -9.12
N ALA A 183 -9.32 -0.91 -9.75
CA ALA A 183 -10.18 -2.05 -9.51
C ALA A 183 -10.10 -2.47 -8.03
N PHE A 184 -11.21 -2.32 -7.31
CA PHE A 184 -11.28 -2.60 -5.87
C PHE A 184 -10.79 -4.00 -5.53
N LYS A 185 -9.90 -4.11 -4.55
CA LYS A 185 -9.25 -5.34 -4.07
C LYS A 185 -8.43 -6.12 -5.13
N GLU A 186 -8.24 -5.56 -6.33
CA GLU A 186 -7.50 -6.22 -7.41
C GLU A 186 -6.16 -5.55 -7.73
N ARG A 187 -6.03 -4.22 -7.49
CA ARG A 187 -4.82 -3.43 -7.74
C ARG A 187 -4.50 -2.55 -6.54
N VAL A 188 -4.38 -1.26 -6.71
CA VAL A 188 -4.07 -0.35 -5.60
C VAL A 188 -4.99 -0.62 -4.40
N LEU A 189 -4.38 -0.91 -3.26
CA LEU A 189 -5.08 -1.31 -2.04
C LEU A 189 -5.41 -0.12 -1.13
N VAL A 190 -4.67 0.98 -1.27
CA VAL A 190 -4.89 2.22 -0.51
C VAL A 190 -4.54 3.44 -1.34
N HIS A 191 -5.38 4.47 -1.27
CA HIS A 191 -5.24 5.75 -1.95
C HIS A 191 -5.07 6.84 -0.91
N PHE A 192 -4.03 7.65 -1.02
CA PHE A 192 -3.76 8.78 -0.14
C PHE A 192 -3.97 10.11 -0.85
N ALA A 193 -4.68 11.02 -0.20
CA ALA A 193 -4.76 12.43 -0.55
C ALA A 193 -3.89 13.20 0.45
N VAL A 194 -2.85 13.87 -0.03
CA VAL A 194 -1.79 14.43 0.81
C VAL A 194 -1.55 15.89 0.45
N ASP A 195 -1.44 16.75 1.45
CA ASP A 195 -0.84 18.07 1.32
C ASP A 195 0.33 18.22 2.31
N LEU A 196 0.86 19.42 2.46
CA LEU A 196 2.02 19.66 3.33
C LEU A 196 1.71 19.42 4.81
N THR A 197 0.42 19.46 5.20
CA THR A 197 -0.02 19.44 6.61
C THR A 197 -0.98 18.30 6.95
N ASN A 198 -1.70 17.75 5.97
CA ASN A 198 -2.75 16.75 6.20
C ASN A 198 -2.63 15.53 5.28
N VAL A 199 -3.07 14.39 5.80
CA VAL A 199 -3.17 13.13 5.07
C VAL A 199 -4.57 12.55 5.25
N TYR A 200 -5.20 12.17 4.14
CA TYR A 200 -6.43 11.38 4.13
C TYR A 200 -6.24 10.12 3.30
N MET A 201 -6.96 9.06 3.62
CA MET A 201 -6.89 7.80 2.90
C MET A 201 -8.25 7.20 2.59
N THR A 202 -8.32 6.41 1.55
CA THR A 202 -9.42 5.48 1.25
C THR A 202 -8.87 4.19 0.67
N THR A 203 -9.62 3.11 0.81
CA THR A 203 -9.27 1.80 0.22
C THR A 203 -10.19 1.42 -0.93
N ARG A 204 -11.16 2.27 -1.26
CA ARG A 204 -12.10 2.04 -2.36
C ARG A 204 -12.57 3.35 -2.97
N LEU A 205 -12.50 3.46 -4.28
CA LEU A 205 -13.04 4.58 -5.03
C LEU A 205 -14.46 4.26 -5.52
N GLU A 206 -15.41 5.11 -5.16
CA GLU A 206 -16.84 4.98 -5.48
C GLU A 206 -17.40 6.29 -6.07
N GLY A 207 -16.56 6.98 -6.85
CA GLY A 207 -16.89 8.29 -7.41
C GLY A 207 -17.21 9.32 -6.32
N ALA A 208 -18.28 10.09 -6.47
CA ALA A 208 -18.71 11.08 -5.51
C ALA A 208 -18.97 10.52 -4.09
N HIS A 209 -19.30 9.23 -3.98
CA HIS A 209 -19.58 8.55 -2.71
C HIS A 209 -18.31 8.05 -2.01
N THR A 210 -17.13 8.22 -2.61
CA THR A 210 -15.86 7.82 -1.98
C THR A 210 -15.69 8.51 -0.63
N TYR A 211 -15.47 7.71 0.41
CA TYR A 211 -15.26 8.20 1.76
C TYR A 211 -13.79 8.15 2.13
N PHE A 212 -13.23 9.31 2.51
CA PHE A 212 -11.86 9.42 2.97
C PHE A 212 -11.79 9.53 4.48
N LEU A 213 -10.87 8.79 5.08
CA LEU A 213 -10.57 8.80 6.50
C LEU A 213 -9.31 9.63 6.77
N PRO A 214 -9.27 10.45 7.82
CA PRO A 214 -8.03 11.11 8.21
C PRO A 214 -6.98 10.08 8.65
N PHE A 215 -5.74 10.32 8.23
CA PHE A 215 -4.56 9.51 8.58
C PHE A 215 -3.55 10.31 9.40
N ASN A 216 -3.94 11.44 9.94
CA ASN A 216 -3.11 12.35 10.72
C ASN A 216 -2.72 11.78 12.10
N GLN A 217 -1.59 12.29 12.63
CA GLN A 217 -1.03 11.88 13.93
C GLN A 217 -1.75 12.51 15.14
N GLY A 218 -2.51 13.59 14.94
CA GLY A 218 -2.97 14.51 15.97
C GLY A 218 -2.04 15.71 16.11
N SER A 219 -2.59 16.89 16.48
CA SER A 219 -1.85 18.16 16.46
C SER A 219 -0.59 18.18 17.37
N ASN A 220 -0.56 17.37 18.41
CA ASN A 220 0.57 17.27 19.33
C ASN A 220 1.40 15.98 19.12
N GLY A 221 1.10 15.22 18.06
CA GLY A 221 1.73 13.94 17.74
C GLY A 221 1.05 12.75 18.38
N ALA A 222 1.42 11.57 17.90
CA ALA A 222 0.83 10.31 18.28
C ALA A 222 0.98 9.98 19.78
N GLY A 223 -0.11 9.57 20.39
CA GLY A 223 -0.14 9.23 21.83
C GLY A 223 -0.15 10.44 22.76
N LYS A 224 -0.30 11.65 22.26
CA LYS A 224 -0.42 12.87 23.04
C LYS A 224 -1.82 13.45 22.93
N VAL A 225 -2.29 14.10 24.00
CA VAL A 225 -3.56 14.82 23.97
C VAL A 225 -3.43 16.01 23.02
N GLY A 226 -4.36 16.11 22.05
CA GLY A 226 -4.33 17.17 21.04
C GLY A 226 -5.57 17.16 20.16
N GLY A 227 -5.63 18.11 19.22
CA GLY A 227 -6.67 18.23 18.19
C GLY A 227 -6.39 17.40 16.93
N LYS A 228 -7.10 17.74 15.87
CA LYS A 228 -6.91 17.19 14.52
C LYS A 228 -5.61 17.72 13.91
N GLY A 229 -5.15 17.06 12.85
CA GLY A 229 -3.98 17.46 12.07
C GLY A 229 -2.69 16.75 12.51
N ASN A 230 -1.57 17.34 12.17
CA ASN A 230 -0.23 16.83 12.48
C ASN A 230 0.55 17.88 13.29
N PRO A 231 1.56 17.48 14.06
CA PRO A 231 2.47 18.44 14.68
C PRO A 231 3.32 19.14 13.60
N VAL A 232 3.64 20.41 13.84
CA VAL A 232 4.55 21.13 12.96
C VAL A 232 5.92 20.44 12.95
N ASN A 233 6.43 20.16 11.77
CA ASN A 233 7.75 19.58 11.56
C ASN A 233 8.74 20.72 11.18
N PRO A 234 9.62 21.16 12.07
CA PRO A 234 10.54 22.27 11.79
C PRO A 234 11.61 21.93 10.73
N ASN A 235 11.78 20.62 10.42
CA ASN A 235 12.82 20.15 9.51
C ASN A 235 12.27 19.64 8.18
N GLY A 236 10.96 19.80 7.91
CA GLY A 236 10.35 19.29 6.69
C GLY A 236 8.84 19.47 6.67
N TYR A 237 8.16 18.54 6.03
CA TYR A 237 6.71 18.53 5.91
C TYR A 237 6.05 17.92 7.15
N ASP A 238 4.92 18.46 7.61
CA ASP A 238 4.17 17.89 8.73
C ASP A 238 3.66 16.47 8.41
N THR A 239 3.56 16.16 7.12
CA THR A 239 3.11 14.87 6.57
C THR A 239 4.25 13.90 6.25
N ALA A 240 5.50 14.27 6.50
CA ALA A 240 6.69 13.46 6.16
C ALA A 240 6.66 12.05 6.79
N TYR A 241 6.03 11.87 7.95
CA TYR A 241 5.88 10.56 8.59
C TYR A 241 5.24 9.51 7.67
N LEU A 242 4.42 9.93 6.68
CA LEU A 242 3.77 9.01 5.75
C LEU A 242 4.81 8.23 4.94
N TRP A 243 5.74 8.94 4.28
CA TRP A 243 6.77 8.29 3.46
C TRP A 243 8.04 7.95 4.22
N GLU A 244 8.37 8.68 5.29
CA GLU A 244 9.56 8.41 6.09
C GLU A 244 9.41 7.21 7.04
N ARG A 245 8.17 6.82 7.39
CA ARG A 245 7.90 5.75 8.36
C ARG A 245 6.90 4.74 7.84
N VAL A 246 5.70 5.17 7.43
CA VAL A 246 4.59 4.26 7.11
C VAL A 246 4.80 3.53 5.78
N LEU A 247 5.26 4.23 4.75
CA LEU A 247 5.41 3.69 3.40
C LEU A 247 6.82 3.18 3.06
N CYS A 248 7.78 3.27 3.98
CA CYS A 248 9.06 2.56 3.81
C CYS A 248 8.83 1.06 3.61
N LYS A 249 9.69 0.40 2.83
CA LYS A 249 9.58 -1.02 2.43
C LYS A 249 9.14 -1.92 3.57
N ASP A 250 9.88 -1.95 4.67
CA ASP A 250 9.62 -2.88 5.77
C ASP A 250 8.25 -2.64 6.42
N SER A 251 7.90 -1.37 6.63
CA SER A 251 6.62 -0.99 7.24
C SER A 251 5.44 -1.28 6.31
N LEU A 252 5.52 -0.89 5.03
CA LEU A 252 4.45 -1.16 4.07
C LEU A 252 4.24 -2.66 3.89
N MET A 253 5.32 -3.43 3.73
CA MET A 253 5.26 -4.89 3.60
C MET A 253 4.63 -5.54 4.83
N GLU A 254 4.97 -5.06 6.03
CA GLU A 254 4.36 -5.54 7.27
C GLU A 254 2.88 -5.18 7.34
N ILE A 255 2.47 -3.98 6.94
CA ILE A 255 1.06 -3.57 6.88
C ILE A 255 0.28 -4.48 5.92
N LEU A 256 0.80 -4.74 4.73
CA LEU A 256 0.18 -5.63 3.75
C LEU A 256 0.08 -7.07 4.26
N GLN A 257 1.09 -7.54 4.96
CA GLN A 257 1.12 -8.91 5.47
C GLN A 257 0.21 -9.11 6.69
N LYS A 258 0.24 -8.19 7.66
CA LYS A 258 -0.23 -8.47 9.03
C LYS A 258 -1.38 -7.57 9.50
N TYR A 259 -1.61 -6.42 8.88
CA TYR A 259 -2.64 -5.48 9.33
C TYR A 259 -3.82 -5.40 8.37
N MET A 260 -3.59 -5.30 7.07
CA MET A 260 -4.69 -5.20 6.13
C MET A 260 -5.54 -6.47 6.12
N HIS A 261 -6.84 -6.32 5.95
CA HIS A 261 -7.77 -7.44 5.74
C HIS A 261 -9.03 -6.98 5.02
N LEU A 262 -9.68 -7.92 4.34
CA LEU A 262 -10.98 -7.73 3.73
C LEU A 262 -12.05 -8.11 4.76
N GLN A 263 -12.79 -7.11 5.25
CA GLN A 263 -13.95 -7.32 6.11
C GLN A 263 -15.18 -7.53 5.23
N GLN A 264 -15.94 -8.57 5.51
CA GLN A 264 -17.17 -8.93 4.80
C GLN A 264 -18.35 -8.94 5.76
N GLU A 265 -19.42 -8.30 5.39
CA GLU A 265 -20.68 -8.26 6.15
C GLU A 265 -21.74 -9.03 5.38
N TYR A 266 -22.45 -9.92 6.07
CA TYR A 266 -23.49 -10.77 5.50
C TYR A 266 -24.86 -10.45 6.11
N ASP A 267 -25.92 -10.57 5.33
CA ASP A 267 -27.29 -10.47 5.81
C ASP A 267 -27.71 -11.74 6.60
N LYS A 268 -28.94 -11.73 7.12
CA LYS A 268 -29.51 -12.86 7.87
C LYS A 268 -29.68 -14.13 7.02
N ASN A 269 -29.63 -14.01 5.70
CA ASN A 269 -29.77 -15.10 4.74
C ASN A 269 -28.41 -15.62 4.24
N GLY A 270 -27.31 -15.04 4.72
CA GLY A 270 -25.95 -15.40 4.30
C GLY A 270 -25.49 -14.74 3.00
N ASN A 271 -26.21 -13.75 2.48
CA ASN A 271 -25.77 -13.01 1.30
C ASN A 271 -24.77 -11.93 1.68
N LEU A 272 -23.73 -11.77 0.88
CA LEU A 272 -22.74 -10.71 1.05
C LEU A 272 -23.38 -9.34 0.79
N VAL A 273 -23.40 -8.48 1.81
CA VAL A 273 -24.00 -7.13 1.75
C VAL A 273 -22.93 -6.06 1.51
N LYS A 274 -21.76 -6.23 2.14
CA LYS A 274 -20.71 -5.21 2.08
C LYS A 274 -19.33 -5.84 2.19
N GLU A 275 -18.40 -5.30 1.42
CA GLU A 275 -16.96 -5.57 1.54
C GLU A 275 -16.22 -4.27 1.81
N THR A 276 -15.31 -4.30 2.77
CA THR A 276 -14.45 -3.17 3.09
C THR A 276 -13.02 -3.66 3.25
N MET A 277 -12.10 -3.14 2.46
CA MET A 277 -10.67 -3.36 2.68
C MET A 277 -10.24 -2.46 3.84
N ILE A 278 -9.74 -3.04 4.91
CA ILE A 278 -9.26 -2.30 6.09
C ILE A 278 -7.77 -2.05 5.95
N PHE A 279 -7.39 -0.79 5.98
CA PHE A 279 -6.03 -0.30 6.18
C PHE A 279 -5.96 0.31 7.58
N PRO A 280 -4.91 0.06 8.40
CA PRO A 280 -4.85 0.61 9.75
C PRO A 280 -4.80 2.13 9.72
N ARG A 281 -5.55 2.80 10.59
CA ARG A 281 -5.40 4.24 10.82
C ARG A 281 -4.08 4.51 11.54
N TYR A 282 -3.56 5.71 11.42
CA TYR A 282 -2.27 6.04 12.01
C TYR A 282 -2.20 5.73 13.52
N HIS A 283 -3.19 6.14 14.31
CA HIS A 283 -3.23 5.88 15.75
C HIS A 283 -3.30 4.39 16.11
N GLN A 284 -3.90 3.56 15.26
CA GLN A 284 -3.95 2.11 15.45
C GLN A 284 -2.58 1.48 15.17
N LEU A 285 -1.93 1.91 14.09
CA LEU A 285 -0.59 1.45 13.74
C LEU A 285 0.43 1.86 14.81
N ASP A 286 0.37 3.12 15.26
CA ASP A 286 1.26 3.66 16.29
C ASP A 286 1.15 2.92 17.61
N VAL A 287 -0.07 2.69 18.11
CA VAL A 287 -0.27 2.01 19.40
C VAL A 287 0.18 0.55 19.36
N VAL A 288 -0.14 -0.17 18.28
CA VAL A 288 0.28 -1.58 18.15
C VAL A 288 1.80 -1.68 18.06
N THR A 289 2.45 -0.81 17.28
CA THR A 289 3.90 -0.78 17.15
C THR A 289 4.57 -0.49 18.48
N LYS A 290 4.14 0.55 19.22
CA LYS A 290 4.69 0.89 20.54
C LYS A 290 4.55 -0.22 21.57
N LEU A 291 3.41 -0.89 21.58
CA LEU A 291 3.19 -2.02 22.49
C LEU A 291 4.10 -3.20 22.17
N LEU A 292 4.25 -3.54 20.89
CA LEU A 292 5.16 -4.60 20.45
C LEU A 292 6.63 -4.28 20.78
N GLU A 293 7.06 -3.04 20.57
CA GLU A 293 8.40 -2.60 20.94
C GLU A 293 8.65 -2.70 22.44
N ASP A 294 7.68 -2.27 23.26
CA ASP A 294 7.81 -2.35 24.72
C ASP A 294 7.83 -3.80 25.22
N VAL A 295 6.96 -4.67 24.68
CA VAL A 295 6.96 -6.10 25.04
C VAL A 295 8.26 -6.79 24.60
N LYS A 296 8.78 -6.49 23.42
CA LYS A 296 10.07 -7.02 22.95
C LYS A 296 11.23 -6.60 23.87
N LYS A 297 11.20 -5.36 24.37
CA LYS A 297 12.27 -4.81 25.21
C LYS A 297 12.16 -5.25 26.68
N ASN A 298 10.96 -5.27 27.23
CA ASN A 298 10.71 -5.39 28.67
C ASN A 298 10.01 -6.68 29.08
N GLY A 299 9.63 -7.53 28.12
CA GLY A 299 8.87 -8.74 28.36
C GLY A 299 7.38 -8.48 28.65
N SER A 300 6.66 -9.56 28.99
CA SER A 300 5.25 -9.50 29.38
C SER A 300 5.10 -9.11 30.88
N GLY A 301 3.88 -8.73 31.28
CA GLY A 301 3.54 -8.46 32.70
C GLY A 301 3.27 -7.00 33.04
N LYS A 302 3.43 -6.08 32.10
CA LYS A 302 3.00 -4.70 32.27
C LYS A 302 1.52 -4.50 31.92
N SER A 303 0.88 -3.58 32.64
CA SER A 303 -0.47 -3.11 32.30
C SER A 303 -0.39 -1.82 31.49
N TYR A 304 -1.20 -1.74 30.41
CA TYR A 304 -1.27 -0.57 29.55
C TYR A 304 -2.68 -0.01 29.53
N LEU A 305 -2.81 1.30 29.58
CA LEU A 305 -4.07 2.01 29.35
C LEU A 305 -4.01 2.69 27.98
N ILE A 306 -4.90 2.27 27.08
CA ILE A 306 -5.02 2.84 25.73
C ILE A 306 -6.35 3.57 25.64
N GLN A 307 -6.27 4.90 25.51
CA GLN A 307 -7.44 5.76 25.38
C GLN A 307 -7.59 6.25 23.94
N HIS A 308 -8.59 5.73 23.24
CA HIS A 308 -8.99 6.20 21.91
C HIS A 308 -10.47 6.57 21.93
N SER A 309 -10.88 7.50 21.05
CA SER A 309 -12.28 7.93 20.91
C SER A 309 -13.21 6.76 20.53
N ALA A 310 -14.51 6.92 20.78
CA ALA A 310 -15.51 5.98 20.29
C ALA A 310 -15.47 5.89 18.76
N GLY A 311 -15.66 4.68 18.21
CA GLY A 311 -15.61 4.47 16.75
C GLY A 311 -14.20 4.52 16.12
N SER A 312 -13.14 4.61 16.92
CA SER A 312 -11.75 4.65 16.42
C SER A 312 -11.19 3.32 15.91
N GLY A 313 -11.97 2.23 16.00
CA GLY A 313 -11.52 0.89 15.58
C GLY A 313 -10.64 0.18 16.61
N LYS A 314 -10.87 0.39 17.89
CA LYS A 314 -10.13 -0.27 19.00
C LYS A 314 -10.09 -1.79 18.88
N SER A 315 -11.17 -2.43 18.44
CA SER A 315 -11.24 -3.88 18.26
C SER A 315 -10.19 -4.40 17.26
N ASN A 316 -9.95 -3.67 16.17
CA ASN A 316 -8.90 -4.01 15.21
C ASN A 316 -7.50 -3.90 15.86
N SER A 317 -7.24 -2.84 16.64
CA SER A 317 -5.96 -2.70 17.35
C SER A 317 -5.70 -3.85 18.32
N ILE A 318 -6.73 -4.31 19.05
CA ILE A 318 -6.64 -5.46 19.95
C ILE A 318 -6.36 -6.74 19.17
N ALA A 319 -7.10 -6.98 18.07
CA ALA A 319 -6.90 -8.16 17.24
C ALA A 319 -5.49 -8.20 16.62
N TRP A 320 -5.02 -7.10 16.05
CA TRP A 320 -3.66 -7.01 15.50
C TRP A 320 -2.59 -7.23 16.56
N LEU A 321 -2.74 -6.61 17.74
CA LEU A 321 -1.79 -6.82 18.84
C LEU A 321 -1.75 -8.29 19.28
N ALA A 322 -2.91 -8.93 19.46
CA ALA A 322 -2.99 -10.33 19.84
C ALA A 322 -2.29 -11.23 18.81
N HIS A 323 -2.60 -11.07 17.51
CA HIS A 323 -1.93 -11.82 16.45
C HIS A 323 -0.42 -11.57 16.38
N ARG A 324 0.03 -10.37 16.68
CA ARG A 324 1.45 -9.99 16.63
C ARG A 324 2.24 -10.50 17.84
N LEU A 325 1.59 -10.75 18.96
CA LEU A 325 2.22 -11.29 20.18
C LEU A 325 2.28 -12.83 20.19
N THR A 326 1.45 -13.50 19.40
CA THR A 326 1.39 -14.97 19.32
C THR A 326 2.19 -15.58 18.17
N GLY A 327 2.67 -14.80 17.24
CA GLY A 327 3.54 -15.19 16.11
C GLY A 327 4.93 -14.70 16.33
#